data_777c7ab3332b5e701065daac6790065a
#
_entry.id   777c7ab3332b5e701065daac6790065a
#
_cell.length_a   1.000
_cell.length_b   1.000
_cell.length_c   1.000
_cell.angle_alpha   90.00
_cell.angle_beta   90.00
_cell.angle_gamma   90.00
#
_symmetry.space_group_name_H-M   'P 1'
#
loop_
_entity.id
_entity.type
_entity.pdbx_description
1 polymer ?
#
loop_
_entity_poly.entity_id
_entity_poly.type
_entity_poly.pdbx_seq_one_letter_code
_entity_poly.pdbx_strand_id
1 'polypeptide(L)'
;MPISLTPGSLARLLGEWNVGAAPAYRELADVVRLLILDGRIALDVALPSERSLAATLGISRTTVTAAYALLREQGFLSSGQGSRSRSCIPSQGSAHAANRDDALTLSGAPGLAVPDGILDLAYASLPASGEVVHRAFAAALTELPALLPGFGYDALGVGPLREAIAARYTADGVPTTAAQILVTSGAQHALNIVLRTLAGRSGTKVLVEHPSYPNALDAIRAAGCRPVPVAMPAAGRHGTGHHGTGHHDAGGWDFEAMEAALLQQRPAMAYVVPDFHNPTGRLMPDAQRRRLVKAAAASGTVLVVDETLRELNLDGAGSTPVAAFSPAVVSLGSLSKSHWAGLRTGWIRASEALIQRFAAARTTLDLGGPVVEQLAAAHLVAAMTEPLPARLAALRENRSALLELLREHLPGWEPEYPDGGLSVWCRLPAPISTALAVVAPDVGIRLAAGPRFGVGGAFEQYLRLPFTLPPAQLETAVLALRAAQDRLERSPHLRRTLPAPPATAIA
;
A
#
# COMPACT_ATOMS: atom_id res chain seq x y z
N MET A 1 6.06 -7.79 32.82
CA MET A 1 5.64 -9.22 32.74
C MET A 1 5.14 -9.48 31.33
N PRO A 2 5.49 -10.59 30.69
CA PRO A 2 4.97 -10.89 29.37
C PRO A 2 3.45 -11.06 29.45
N ILE A 3 2.75 -10.36 28.54
CA ILE A 3 1.28 -10.41 28.45
C ILE A 3 0.90 -11.84 28.03
N SER A 4 0.00 -12.48 28.78
CA SER A 4 -0.52 -13.82 28.47
C SER A 4 -2.03 -13.84 28.45
N LEU A 5 -2.60 -14.55 27.47
CA LEU A 5 -4.03 -14.75 27.34
C LEU A 5 -4.48 -15.93 28.22
N THR A 6 -5.57 -15.76 28.99
CA THR A 6 -6.12 -16.86 29.77
C THR A 6 -6.98 -17.78 28.89
N PRO A 7 -7.13 -19.09 29.22
CA PRO A 7 -7.98 -20.01 28.47
C PRO A 7 -9.42 -19.50 28.31
N GLY A 8 -10.03 -18.99 29.41
CA GLY A 8 -11.37 -18.43 29.35
C GLY A 8 -11.52 -17.16 28.54
N SER A 9 -10.46 -16.32 28.49
CA SER A 9 -10.45 -15.13 27.62
C SER A 9 -10.39 -15.52 26.15
N LEU A 10 -9.54 -16.50 25.79
CA LEU A 10 -9.47 -17.01 24.42
C LEU A 10 -10.77 -17.68 24.02
N ALA A 11 -11.37 -18.51 24.88
CA ALA A 11 -12.66 -19.16 24.61
C ALA A 11 -13.78 -18.15 24.31
N ARG A 12 -13.84 -17.04 25.06
CA ARG A 12 -14.78 -15.95 24.78
C ARG A 12 -14.54 -15.26 23.44
N LEU A 13 -13.26 -15.08 23.06
CA LEU A 13 -12.91 -14.51 21.78
C LEU A 13 -13.25 -15.43 20.60
N LEU A 14 -13.11 -16.75 20.78
CA LEU A 14 -13.45 -17.76 19.78
C LEU A 14 -14.96 -17.82 19.52
N GLY A 15 -15.79 -17.65 20.55
CA GLY A 15 -17.26 -17.77 20.43
C GLY A 15 -17.67 -19.18 19.96
N GLU A 16 -18.69 -19.27 19.12
CA GLU A 16 -19.09 -20.53 18.47
C GLU A 16 -18.20 -20.78 17.24
N TRP A 17 -17.05 -21.38 17.44
CA TRP A 17 -16.03 -21.59 16.40
C TRP A 17 -16.15 -22.94 15.69
N ASN A 18 -16.77 -23.96 16.32
CA ASN A 18 -16.90 -25.32 15.78
C ASN A 18 -18.30 -25.51 15.18
N VAL A 19 -18.43 -25.33 13.89
CA VAL A 19 -19.71 -25.47 13.16
C VAL A 19 -19.76 -26.71 12.26
N GLY A 20 -18.70 -27.54 12.28
CA GLY A 20 -18.66 -28.84 11.57
C GLY A 20 -18.47 -28.74 10.06
N ALA A 21 -18.04 -27.57 9.54
CA ALA A 21 -17.77 -27.39 8.11
C ALA A 21 -16.40 -27.93 7.66
N ALA A 22 -15.47 -28.10 8.61
CA ALA A 22 -14.13 -28.63 8.38
C ALA A 22 -13.68 -29.41 9.64
N PRO A 23 -12.53 -30.13 9.59
CA PRO A 23 -11.94 -30.73 10.78
C PRO A 23 -11.73 -29.70 11.90
N ALA A 24 -12.16 -30.00 13.13
CA ALA A 24 -12.19 -29.06 14.25
C ALA A 24 -10.86 -28.33 14.52
N TYR A 25 -9.71 -29.01 14.31
CA TYR A 25 -8.39 -28.37 14.46
C TYR A 25 -8.15 -27.25 13.43
N ARG A 26 -8.68 -27.40 12.21
CA ARG A 26 -8.55 -26.41 11.14
C ARG A 26 -9.48 -25.22 11.41
N GLU A 27 -10.71 -25.46 11.82
CA GLU A 27 -11.64 -24.39 12.23
C GLU A 27 -11.07 -23.57 13.40
N LEU A 28 -10.49 -24.24 14.41
CA LEU A 28 -9.83 -23.56 15.53
C LEU A 28 -8.64 -22.72 15.08
N ALA A 29 -7.80 -23.25 14.19
CA ALA A 29 -6.64 -22.51 13.67
C ALA A 29 -7.10 -21.29 12.86
N ASP A 30 -8.10 -21.43 11.99
CA ASP A 30 -8.62 -20.36 11.15
C ASP A 30 -9.17 -19.20 11.99
N VAL A 31 -9.95 -19.51 13.05
CA VAL A 31 -10.49 -18.46 13.93
C VAL A 31 -9.40 -17.78 14.76
N VAL A 32 -8.43 -18.52 15.31
CA VAL A 32 -7.29 -17.92 16.02
C VAL A 32 -6.45 -17.04 15.08
N ARG A 33 -6.20 -17.48 13.85
CA ARG A 33 -5.51 -16.70 12.81
C ARG A 33 -6.24 -15.39 12.53
N LEU A 34 -7.57 -15.44 12.35
CA LEU A 34 -8.41 -14.27 12.17
C LEU A 34 -8.29 -13.29 13.35
N LEU A 35 -8.37 -13.78 14.58
CA LEU A 35 -8.26 -12.97 15.80
C LEU A 35 -6.88 -12.28 15.94
N ILE A 36 -5.80 -12.89 15.42
CA ILE A 36 -4.49 -12.28 15.40
C ILE A 36 -4.43 -11.19 14.31
N LEU A 37 -4.95 -11.47 13.12
CA LEU A 37 -4.91 -10.54 11.98
C LEU A 37 -5.76 -9.29 12.22
N ASP A 38 -6.89 -9.41 12.90
CA ASP A 38 -7.76 -8.27 13.24
C ASP A 38 -7.36 -7.55 14.54
N GLY A 39 -6.27 -7.99 15.19
CA GLY A 39 -5.70 -7.34 16.36
C GLY A 39 -6.43 -7.62 17.67
N ARG A 40 -7.40 -8.54 17.69
CA ARG A 40 -8.11 -8.97 18.95
C ARG A 40 -7.22 -9.81 19.83
N ILE A 41 -6.30 -10.56 19.23
CA ILE A 41 -5.14 -11.11 19.91
C ILE A 41 -3.96 -10.24 19.51
N ALA A 42 -3.46 -9.43 20.45
CA ALA A 42 -2.30 -8.58 20.17
C ALA A 42 -1.07 -9.44 19.87
N LEU A 43 -0.11 -8.87 19.14
CA LEU A 43 1.15 -9.55 18.82
C LEU A 43 1.99 -9.75 20.08
N ASP A 44 2.82 -10.78 20.05
CA ASP A 44 3.72 -11.16 21.14
C ASP A 44 2.99 -11.53 22.46
N VAL A 45 1.75 -11.95 22.37
CA VAL A 45 0.96 -12.45 23.51
C VAL A 45 1.09 -13.96 23.63
N ALA A 46 1.42 -14.47 24.82
CA ALA A 46 1.46 -15.89 25.06
C ALA A 46 0.05 -16.50 25.07
N LEU A 47 -0.20 -17.49 24.22
CA LEU A 47 -1.43 -18.23 24.17
C LEU A 47 -1.51 -19.26 25.34
N PRO A 48 -2.74 -19.68 25.72
CA PRO A 48 -2.92 -20.75 26.72
C PRO A 48 -2.20 -22.05 26.30
N SER A 49 -1.82 -22.85 27.29
CA SER A 49 -1.26 -24.18 26.97
C SER A 49 -2.30 -25.05 26.26
N GLU A 50 -1.85 -25.93 25.39
CA GLU A 50 -2.71 -26.87 24.66
C GLU A 50 -3.65 -27.66 25.61
N ARG A 51 -3.12 -28.09 26.77
CA ARG A 51 -3.90 -28.80 27.78
C ARG A 51 -4.98 -27.94 28.40
N SER A 52 -4.64 -26.69 28.77
CA SER A 52 -5.61 -25.80 29.44
C SER A 52 -6.67 -25.31 28.47
N LEU A 53 -6.33 -25.04 27.22
CA LEU A 53 -7.30 -24.64 26.21
C LEU A 53 -8.25 -25.80 25.84
N ALA A 54 -7.73 -27.01 25.67
CA ALA A 54 -8.52 -28.20 25.40
C ALA A 54 -9.56 -28.44 26.49
N ALA A 55 -9.15 -28.34 27.75
CA ALA A 55 -10.05 -28.47 28.88
C ALA A 55 -11.18 -27.39 28.94
N THR A 56 -10.81 -26.14 28.58
CA THR A 56 -11.78 -25.01 28.57
C THR A 56 -12.77 -25.11 27.43
N LEU A 57 -12.33 -25.59 26.23
CA LEU A 57 -13.18 -25.74 25.05
C LEU A 57 -13.96 -27.07 25.02
N GLY A 58 -13.68 -28.01 25.91
CA GLY A 58 -14.30 -29.34 25.92
C GLY A 58 -13.93 -30.22 24.74
N ILE A 59 -12.71 -30.04 24.18
CA ILE A 59 -12.25 -30.79 23.02
C ILE A 59 -10.98 -31.59 23.34
N SER A 60 -10.55 -32.46 22.39
CA SER A 60 -9.35 -33.27 22.60
C SER A 60 -8.10 -32.39 22.58
N ARG A 61 -7.08 -32.77 23.39
CA ARG A 61 -5.77 -32.10 23.36
C ARG A 61 -5.13 -32.21 22.00
N THR A 62 -5.31 -33.34 21.30
CA THR A 62 -4.75 -33.55 19.95
C THR A 62 -5.32 -32.53 18.93
N THR A 63 -6.58 -32.14 19.06
CA THR A 63 -7.19 -31.09 18.24
C THR A 63 -6.50 -29.75 18.42
N VAL A 64 -6.26 -29.35 19.69
CA VAL A 64 -5.56 -28.07 19.98
C VAL A 64 -4.08 -28.13 19.54
N THR A 65 -3.41 -29.26 19.75
CA THR A 65 -2.04 -29.47 19.31
C THR A 65 -1.92 -29.33 17.78
N ALA A 66 -2.83 -29.96 17.03
CA ALA A 66 -2.87 -29.87 15.58
C ALA A 66 -3.16 -28.44 15.10
N ALA A 67 -4.09 -27.72 15.74
CA ALA A 67 -4.38 -26.33 15.43
C ALA A 67 -3.16 -25.42 15.69
N TYR A 68 -2.48 -25.59 16.81
CA TYR A 68 -1.28 -24.80 17.10
C TYR A 68 -0.10 -25.18 16.21
N ALA A 69 0.01 -26.43 15.79
CA ALA A 69 1.01 -26.86 14.80
C ALA A 69 0.77 -26.18 13.46
N LEU A 70 -0.48 -26.17 12.97
CA LEU A 70 -0.87 -25.50 11.75
C LEU A 70 -0.60 -23.99 11.80
N LEU A 71 -0.92 -23.33 12.92
CA LEU A 71 -0.63 -21.92 13.13
C LEU A 71 0.87 -21.61 13.18
N ARG A 72 1.70 -22.53 13.70
CA ARG A 72 3.16 -22.39 13.67
C ARG A 72 3.70 -22.58 12.26
N GLU A 73 3.24 -23.58 11.54
CA GLU A 73 3.57 -23.80 10.14
C GLU A 73 3.23 -22.58 9.26
N GLN A 74 2.10 -21.96 9.53
CA GLN A 74 1.66 -20.74 8.84
C GLN A 74 2.32 -19.45 9.39
N GLY A 75 3.17 -19.53 10.41
CA GLY A 75 3.89 -18.41 11.00
C GLY A 75 3.05 -17.47 11.88
N PHE A 76 1.86 -17.87 12.31
CA PHE A 76 1.03 -17.09 13.23
C PHE A 76 1.30 -17.37 14.71
N LEU A 77 2.04 -18.43 15.01
CA LEU A 77 2.58 -18.72 16.34
C LEU A 77 4.08 -18.97 16.28
N SER A 78 4.80 -18.38 17.20
CA SER A 78 6.21 -18.70 17.47
C SER A 78 6.32 -19.48 18.79
N SER A 79 7.25 -20.45 18.87
CA SER A 79 7.55 -21.15 20.12
C SER A 79 9.06 -21.33 20.24
N GLY A 80 9.65 -20.90 21.36
CA GLY A 80 10.99 -21.28 21.78
C GLY A 80 10.97 -22.58 22.58
N GLN A 81 12.11 -23.28 22.66
CA GLN A 81 12.24 -24.52 23.44
C GLN A 81 11.85 -24.27 24.91
N GLY A 82 10.75 -24.91 25.38
CA GLY A 82 10.24 -24.77 26.76
C GLY A 82 9.37 -23.55 27.01
N SER A 83 9.04 -22.72 26.00
CA SER A 83 8.18 -21.55 26.15
C SER A 83 6.77 -21.77 25.59
N ARG A 84 5.78 -20.95 26.09
CA ARG A 84 4.41 -20.96 25.54
C ARG A 84 4.41 -20.37 24.13
N SER A 85 3.55 -20.90 23.24
CA SER A 85 3.35 -20.34 21.91
C SER A 85 2.88 -18.88 22.01
N ARG A 86 3.52 -17.99 21.24
CA ARG A 86 3.22 -16.55 21.21
C ARG A 86 2.64 -16.17 19.85
N SER A 87 1.65 -15.30 19.88
CA SER A 87 1.04 -14.75 18.68
C SER A 87 2.06 -13.91 17.89
N CYS A 88 2.13 -14.14 16.60
CA CYS A 88 2.92 -13.34 15.66
C CYS A 88 2.15 -13.21 14.35
N ILE A 89 2.53 -12.27 13.52
CA ILE A 89 2.16 -12.27 12.11
C ILE A 89 3.31 -12.96 11.37
N PRO A 90 3.04 -13.82 10.38
CA PRO A 90 4.08 -14.39 9.56
C PRO A 90 5.01 -13.28 9.05
N SER A 91 6.18 -13.15 9.63
CA SER A 91 7.29 -12.52 8.92
C SER A 91 7.57 -13.49 7.79
N GLN A 92 7.43 -13.06 6.55
CA GLN A 92 7.65 -13.92 5.37
C GLN A 92 9.06 -14.48 5.40
N GLY A 93 9.24 -15.63 6.01
CA GLY A 93 10.55 -16.25 6.24
C GLY A 93 10.53 -17.59 6.97
N SER A 94 9.40 -18.08 7.50
CA SER A 94 9.39 -19.29 8.32
C SER A 94 8.71 -20.52 7.71
N ALA A 95 8.33 -20.50 6.44
CA ALA A 95 7.65 -21.62 5.82
C ALA A 95 8.56 -22.52 4.97
N HIS A 96 9.88 -22.55 5.13
CA HIS A 96 10.72 -23.66 4.58
C HIS A 96 12.13 -23.62 5.17
N ALA A 97 12.28 -24.18 6.37
CA ALA A 97 13.61 -24.56 6.88
C ALA A 97 14.03 -25.93 6.30
N ALA A 98 13.98 -26.12 5.00
CA ALA A 98 14.35 -27.38 4.37
C ALA A 98 15.31 -27.26 3.17
N ASN A 99 15.93 -26.09 2.90
CA ASN A 99 17.11 -26.05 2.04
C ASN A 99 17.99 -24.88 2.44
N ARG A 100 19.14 -25.16 3.02
CA ARG A 100 20.11 -24.17 3.49
C ARG A 100 20.92 -23.47 2.40
N ASP A 101 20.70 -23.77 1.13
CA ASP A 101 21.44 -23.20 0.00
C ASP A 101 20.74 -21.99 -0.68
N ASP A 102 19.48 -21.69 -0.34
CA ASP A 102 18.75 -20.51 -0.82
C ASP A 102 18.79 -19.30 0.15
N ALA A 103 19.75 -19.27 1.06
CA ALA A 103 19.86 -18.26 2.13
C ALA A 103 20.29 -16.85 1.66
N LEU A 104 20.23 -16.56 0.38
CA LEU A 104 20.45 -15.21 -0.19
C LEU A 104 19.16 -14.55 -0.72
N THR A 105 18.01 -15.19 -0.61
CA THR A 105 16.75 -14.49 -0.81
C THR A 105 16.49 -13.62 0.41
N LEU A 106 16.44 -12.32 0.20
CA LEU A 106 16.12 -11.26 1.18
C LEU A 106 14.72 -11.46 1.80
N SER A 107 14.62 -12.47 2.65
CA SER A 107 13.42 -12.83 3.42
C SER A 107 13.20 -11.89 4.59
N GLY A 108 12.85 -10.65 4.34
CA GLY A 108 12.62 -9.71 5.45
C GLY A 108 11.71 -8.53 5.11
N ALA A 109 11.51 -8.21 3.83
CA ALA A 109 10.57 -7.18 3.44
C ALA A 109 9.20 -7.82 3.18
N PRO A 110 8.11 -7.31 3.77
CA PRO A 110 6.77 -7.77 3.41
C PRO A 110 6.60 -7.63 1.89
N GLY A 111 6.52 -8.75 1.18
CA GLY A 111 6.15 -8.74 -0.24
C GLY A 111 7.13 -9.22 -1.28
N LEU A 112 8.33 -9.68 -0.94
CA LEU A 112 9.34 -10.03 -1.96
C LEU A 112 9.41 -11.51 -2.35
N ALA A 113 8.88 -12.43 -1.58
CA ALA A 113 8.76 -13.83 -1.98
C ALA A 113 7.30 -14.24 -2.02
N VAL A 114 6.76 -14.39 -3.21
CA VAL A 114 5.50 -15.10 -3.43
C VAL A 114 5.87 -16.57 -3.57
N PRO A 115 5.31 -17.47 -2.76
CA PRO A 115 5.51 -18.90 -2.95
C PRO A 115 5.17 -19.30 -4.38
N ASP A 116 5.92 -20.23 -4.97
CA ASP A 116 5.67 -20.74 -6.30
C ASP A 116 4.20 -21.21 -6.42
N GLY A 117 3.52 -20.75 -7.47
CA GLY A 117 2.11 -21.09 -7.73
C GLY A 117 1.07 -20.17 -7.05
N ILE A 118 1.46 -19.14 -6.31
CA ILE A 118 0.53 -18.14 -5.76
C ILE A 118 0.52 -16.87 -6.62
N LEU A 119 -0.65 -16.46 -7.10
CA LEU A 119 -0.83 -15.16 -7.78
C LEU A 119 -0.93 -14.03 -6.74
N ASP A 120 -0.07 -13.04 -6.87
CA ASP A 120 -0.01 -11.93 -5.92
C ASP A 120 -0.88 -10.75 -6.35
N LEU A 121 -2.02 -10.58 -5.69
CA LEU A 121 -2.90 -9.42 -5.80
C LEU A 121 -2.73 -8.43 -4.63
N ALA A 122 -1.78 -8.68 -3.71
CA ALA A 122 -1.50 -7.74 -2.63
C ALA A 122 -0.62 -6.56 -3.07
N TYR A 123 0.16 -6.72 -4.16
CA TYR A 123 1.04 -5.70 -4.71
C TYR A 123 0.56 -5.19 -6.06
N ALA A 124 0.48 -3.86 -6.19
CA ALA A 124 0.25 -3.19 -7.45
C ALA A 124 1.62 -2.69 -7.99
N SER A 125 2.32 -3.56 -8.72
CA SER A 125 3.63 -3.27 -9.31
C SER A 125 3.76 -3.97 -10.65
N LEU A 126 4.54 -3.38 -11.55
CA LEU A 126 4.75 -3.87 -12.90
C LEU A 126 6.15 -4.43 -13.05
N PRO A 127 6.36 -5.44 -13.91
CA PRO A 127 7.69 -5.89 -14.30
C PRO A 127 8.45 -4.78 -15.02
N ALA A 128 9.78 -4.92 -15.10
CA ALA A 128 10.63 -3.99 -15.82
C ALA A 128 10.32 -3.99 -17.34
N SER A 129 10.45 -2.82 -17.98
CA SER A 129 10.63 -2.74 -19.44
C SER A 129 12.09 -3.07 -19.76
N GLY A 130 12.38 -4.39 -19.89
CA GLY A 130 13.76 -4.91 -19.84
C GLY A 130 14.74 -4.23 -20.79
N GLU A 131 14.36 -3.99 -22.04
CA GLU A 131 15.21 -3.33 -23.03
C GLU A 131 15.52 -1.88 -22.65
N VAL A 132 14.52 -1.11 -22.23
CA VAL A 132 14.68 0.30 -21.84
C VAL A 132 15.58 0.44 -20.62
N VAL A 133 15.35 -0.42 -19.61
CA VAL A 133 16.16 -0.45 -18.39
C VAL A 133 17.60 -0.87 -18.73
N HIS A 134 17.79 -1.90 -19.56
CA HIS A 134 19.12 -2.36 -19.97
C HIS A 134 19.90 -1.25 -20.69
N ARG A 135 19.30 -0.54 -21.66
CA ARG A 135 19.94 0.59 -22.36
C ARG A 135 20.37 1.69 -21.38
N ALA A 136 19.49 2.02 -20.42
CA ALA A 136 19.79 3.07 -19.44
C ALA A 136 20.99 2.69 -18.56
N PHE A 137 21.09 1.44 -18.10
CA PHE A 137 22.26 0.99 -17.35
C PHE A 137 23.52 0.91 -18.21
N ALA A 138 23.43 0.48 -19.48
CA ALA A 138 24.56 0.49 -20.39
C ALA A 138 25.12 1.92 -20.60
N ALA A 139 24.26 2.91 -20.78
CA ALA A 139 24.64 4.31 -20.86
C ALA A 139 25.28 4.80 -19.55
N ALA A 140 24.69 4.50 -18.41
CA ALA A 140 25.22 4.86 -17.08
C ALA A 140 26.63 4.33 -16.85
N LEU A 141 26.94 3.11 -17.29
CA LEU A 141 28.28 2.53 -17.18
C LEU A 141 29.33 3.27 -18.01
N THR A 142 28.96 3.91 -19.13
CA THR A 142 29.87 4.74 -19.92
C THR A 142 30.20 6.08 -19.26
N GLU A 143 29.30 6.60 -18.42
CA GLU A 143 29.47 7.85 -17.68
C GLU A 143 30.16 7.67 -16.32
N LEU A 144 30.08 6.48 -15.75
CA LEU A 144 30.61 6.16 -14.42
C LEU A 144 32.09 6.54 -14.23
N PRO A 145 33.01 6.33 -15.21
CA PRO A 145 34.44 6.66 -15.04
C PRO A 145 34.70 8.12 -14.66
N ALA A 146 33.84 9.05 -15.07
CA ALA A 146 33.99 10.47 -14.73
C ALA A 146 33.73 10.75 -13.24
N LEU A 147 33.00 9.88 -12.53
CA LEU A 147 32.64 10.02 -11.12
C LEU A 147 33.54 9.23 -10.16
N LEU A 148 34.30 8.25 -10.69
CA LEU A 148 35.16 7.38 -9.88
C LEU A 148 36.29 8.11 -9.11
N PRO A 149 36.85 9.24 -9.56
CA PRO A 149 37.84 10.00 -8.78
C PRO A 149 37.26 10.63 -7.49
N GLY A 150 35.95 10.79 -7.40
CA GLY A 150 35.26 11.31 -6.21
C GLY A 150 34.99 10.24 -5.16
N PHE A 151 34.52 10.65 -3.99
CA PHE A 151 34.14 9.73 -2.89
C PHE A 151 32.79 9.03 -3.10
N GLY A 152 32.00 9.42 -4.11
CA GLY A 152 30.69 8.83 -4.40
C GLY A 152 29.57 9.22 -3.44
N TYR A 153 29.83 10.02 -2.42
CA TYR A 153 28.79 10.53 -1.52
C TYR A 153 28.17 11.82 -2.08
N ASP A 154 26.87 11.77 -2.31
CA ASP A 154 26.10 12.97 -2.70
C ASP A 154 24.73 12.93 -1.98
N ALA A 155 24.60 13.78 -0.98
CA ALA A 155 23.39 13.86 -0.17
C ALA A 155 22.18 14.37 -0.95
N LEU A 156 22.39 15.14 -2.03
CA LEU A 156 21.31 15.64 -2.89
C LEU A 156 21.00 14.69 -4.06
N GLY A 157 21.96 13.86 -4.43
CA GLY A 157 21.94 13.01 -5.60
C GLY A 157 22.68 13.61 -6.79
N VAL A 158 23.10 12.75 -7.73
CA VAL A 158 23.97 13.14 -8.84
C VAL A 158 23.35 14.23 -9.71
N GLY A 159 24.18 15.18 -10.16
CA GLY A 159 23.76 16.33 -10.97
C GLY A 159 22.89 15.96 -12.17
N PRO A 160 23.32 15.02 -13.05
CA PRO A 160 22.56 14.62 -14.24
C PRO A 160 21.12 14.19 -13.93
N LEU A 161 20.87 13.43 -12.85
CA LEU A 161 19.53 13.02 -12.48
C LEU A 161 18.68 14.18 -11.96
N ARG A 162 19.25 15.04 -11.15
CA ARG A 162 18.57 16.23 -10.62
C ARG A 162 18.16 17.19 -11.73
N GLU A 163 19.03 17.38 -12.72
CA GLU A 163 18.77 18.19 -13.92
C GLU A 163 17.67 17.57 -14.79
N ALA A 164 17.71 16.27 -15.04
CA ALA A 164 16.69 15.56 -15.81
C ALA A 164 15.32 15.66 -15.16
N ILE A 165 15.23 15.48 -13.82
CA ILE A 165 13.99 15.63 -13.06
C ILE A 165 13.49 17.08 -13.13
N ALA A 166 14.36 18.07 -12.95
CA ALA A 166 14.01 19.49 -13.00
C ALA A 166 13.50 19.90 -14.40
N ALA A 167 14.15 19.43 -15.45
CA ALA A 167 13.72 19.65 -16.83
C ALA A 167 12.33 19.08 -17.09
N ARG A 168 12.03 17.89 -16.57
CA ARG A 168 10.71 17.27 -16.68
C ARG A 168 9.62 18.10 -16.00
N TYR A 169 9.81 18.53 -14.72
CA TYR A 169 8.85 19.39 -14.05
C TYR A 169 8.64 20.70 -14.82
N THR A 170 9.70 21.27 -15.37
CA THR A 170 9.60 22.50 -16.18
C THR A 170 8.81 22.28 -17.46
N ALA A 171 9.00 21.15 -18.14
CA ALA A 171 8.21 20.77 -19.31
C ALA A 171 6.72 20.57 -18.97
N ASP A 172 6.40 20.09 -17.76
CA ASP A 172 5.07 19.92 -17.24
C ASP A 172 4.45 21.23 -16.67
N GLY A 173 5.07 22.39 -16.91
CA GLY A 173 4.58 23.70 -16.48
C GLY A 173 4.90 24.08 -15.03
N VAL A 174 5.86 23.38 -14.41
CA VAL A 174 6.36 23.69 -13.05
C VAL A 174 7.83 24.11 -13.14
N PRO A 175 8.17 25.40 -13.28
CA PRO A 175 9.55 25.86 -13.34
C PRO A 175 10.34 25.31 -12.13
N THR A 176 11.39 24.56 -12.42
CA THR A 176 12.14 23.83 -11.39
C THR A 176 13.62 23.82 -11.75
N THR A 177 14.48 24.05 -10.75
CA THR A 177 15.94 23.95 -10.88
C THR A 177 16.46 22.67 -10.20
N ALA A 178 17.65 22.21 -10.53
CA ALA A 178 18.31 21.10 -9.86
C ALA A 178 18.49 21.32 -8.34
N ALA A 179 18.56 22.57 -7.89
CA ALA A 179 18.65 22.92 -6.46
C ALA A 179 17.34 22.63 -5.68
N GLN A 180 16.23 22.47 -6.41
CA GLN A 180 14.91 22.13 -5.85
C GLN A 180 14.62 20.61 -5.83
N ILE A 181 15.61 19.78 -6.17
CA ILE A 181 15.49 18.33 -6.24
C ILE A 181 16.42 17.65 -5.24
N LEU A 182 15.89 16.69 -4.49
CA LEU A 182 16.64 15.75 -3.66
C LEU A 182 16.28 14.33 -4.09
N VAL A 183 17.28 13.59 -4.58
CA VAL A 183 17.11 12.19 -5.01
C VAL A 183 17.04 11.28 -3.79
N THR A 184 16.17 10.28 -3.82
CA THR A 184 15.92 9.36 -2.70
C THR A 184 15.86 7.91 -3.19
N SER A 185 15.91 6.95 -2.26
CA SER A 185 15.75 5.51 -2.54
C SER A 185 14.26 5.13 -2.70
N GLY A 186 13.55 5.84 -3.59
CA GLY A 186 12.11 5.70 -3.86
C GLY A 186 11.25 6.63 -3.00
N ALA A 187 9.95 6.75 -3.36
CA ALA A 187 9.00 7.66 -2.72
C ALA A 187 8.78 7.36 -1.22
N GLN A 188 8.86 6.10 -0.79
CA GLN A 188 8.73 5.74 0.62
C GLN A 188 9.88 6.32 1.46
N HIS A 189 11.11 6.33 0.93
CA HIS A 189 12.25 7.01 1.57
C HIS A 189 12.03 8.53 1.59
N ALA A 190 11.57 9.10 0.48
CA ALA A 190 11.21 10.52 0.40
C ALA A 190 10.21 10.91 1.48
N LEU A 191 9.12 10.14 1.65
CA LEU A 191 8.10 10.38 2.67
C LEU A 191 8.70 10.33 4.09
N ASN A 192 9.58 9.37 4.38
CA ASN A 192 10.21 9.28 5.69
C ASN A 192 11.12 10.49 6.00
N ILE A 193 11.88 10.99 5.02
CA ILE A 193 12.67 12.22 5.17
C ILE A 193 11.75 13.41 5.46
N VAL A 194 10.66 13.56 4.70
CA VAL A 194 9.69 14.64 4.86
C VAL A 194 9.02 14.58 6.23
N LEU A 195 8.53 13.42 6.66
CA LEU A 195 7.93 13.23 8.00
C LEU A 195 8.91 13.60 9.11
N ARG A 196 10.15 13.12 9.02
CA ARG A 196 11.20 13.41 10.00
C ARG A 196 11.51 14.89 10.11
N THR A 197 11.44 15.62 9.01
CA THR A 197 11.75 17.05 8.94
C THR A 197 10.58 17.94 9.36
N LEU A 198 9.37 17.63 8.93
CA LEU A 198 8.19 18.48 9.11
C LEU A 198 7.36 18.09 10.34
N ALA A 199 7.41 16.84 10.75
CA ALA A 199 6.57 16.27 11.79
C ALA A 199 7.37 15.60 12.92
N GLY A 200 8.58 16.05 13.18
CA GLY A 200 9.55 15.42 14.09
C GLY A 200 9.20 15.46 15.59
N ARG A 201 7.98 15.82 15.98
CA ARG A 201 7.48 15.76 17.36
C ARG A 201 6.39 14.72 17.48
N SER A 202 6.45 13.89 18.53
CA SER A 202 5.41 12.92 18.83
C SER A 202 4.04 13.60 18.97
N GLY A 203 3.01 12.95 18.39
CA GLY A 203 1.63 13.46 18.39
C GLY A 203 1.34 14.52 17.32
N THR A 204 2.34 14.89 16.49
CA THR A 204 2.12 15.82 15.37
C THR A 204 1.05 15.28 14.43
N LYS A 205 0.08 16.11 14.07
CA LYS A 205 -1.02 15.75 13.19
C LYS A 205 -0.57 15.77 11.73
N VAL A 206 -0.95 14.74 10.99
CA VAL A 206 -0.75 14.62 9.54
C VAL A 206 -2.11 14.31 8.91
N LEU A 207 -2.62 15.21 8.07
CA LEU A 207 -3.85 14.96 7.33
C LEU A 207 -3.59 13.92 6.24
N VAL A 208 -4.50 12.97 6.08
CA VAL A 208 -4.44 11.92 5.05
C VAL A 208 -5.83 11.69 4.46
N GLU A 209 -5.88 11.31 3.20
CA GLU A 209 -7.07 10.76 2.56
C GLU A 209 -7.49 9.43 3.24
N HIS A 210 -8.78 9.10 3.19
CA HIS A 210 -9.29 7.87 3.79
C HIS A 210 -10.33 7.23 2.87
N PRO A 211 -9.97 6.17 2.13
CA PRO A 211 -8.75 5.36 2.25
C PRO A 211 -7.47 6.07 1.80
N SER A 212 -6.29 5.50 2.11
CA SER A 212 -4.99 6.00 1.70
C SER A 212 -3.96 4.85 1.52
N TYR A 213 -2.77 5.21 1.03
CA TYR A 213 -1.68 4.26 0.83
C TYR A 213 -1.21 3.63 2.16
N PRO A 214 -1.24 2.30 2.32
CA PRO A 214 -0.94 1.63 3.59
C PRO A 214 0.42 1.99 4.18
N ASN A 215 1.48 1.98 3.34
CA ASN A 215 2.82 2.25 3.83
C ASN A 215 3.03 3.73 4.21
N ALA A 216 2.21 4.65 3.69
CA ALA A 216 2.20 6.04 4.16
C ALA A 216 1.56 6.13 5.55
N LEU A 217 0.44 5.43 5.78
CA LEU A 217 -0.19 5.36 7.10
C LEU A 217 0.75 4.75 8.14
N ASP A 218 1.48 3.70 7.76
CA ASP A 218 2.46 3.05 8.64
C ASP A 218 3.67 3.94 8.91
N ALA A 219 4.19 4.66 7.91
CA ALA A 219 5.28 5.62 8.07
C ALA A 219 4.89 6.79 9.01
N ILE A 220 3.67 7.31 8.87
CA ILE A 220 3.14 8.36 9.74
C ILE A 220 3.08 7.87 11.20
N ARG A 221 2.58 6.66 11.44
CA ARG A 221 2.53 6.06 12.77
C ARG A 221 3.93 5.78 13.34
N ALA A 222 4.82 5.23 12.52
CA ALA A 222 6.21 4.94 12.90
C ALA A 222 7.01 6.21 13.25
N ALA A 223 6.68 7.34 12.61
CA ALA A 223 7.22 8.66 12.96
C ALA A 223 6.62 9.24 14.27
N GLY A 224 5.75 8.50 14.97
CA GLY A 224 5.05 8.98 16.17
C GLY A 224 3.99 10.04 15.87
N CYS A 225 3.58 10.19 14.62
CA CYS A 225 2.58 11.17 14.21
C CYS A 225 1.16 10.58 14.31
N ARG A 226 0.19 11.47 14.41
CA ARG A 226 -1.24 11.11 14.45
C ARG A 226 -1.88 11.39 13.07
N PRO A 227 -2.35 10.38 12.35
CA PRO A 227 -3.11 10.60 11.13
C PRO A 227 -4.46 11.26 11.44
N VAL A 228 -4.81 12.26 10.65
CA VAL A 228 -6.13 12.91 10.62
C VAL A 228 -6.79 12.48 9.31
N PRO A 229 -7.65 11.45 9.34
CA PRO A 229 -8.27 10.94 8.13
C PRO A 229 -9.40 11.86 7.66
N VAL A 230 -9.43 12.12 6.34
CA VAL A 230 -10.55 12.79 5.66
C VAL A 230 -11.18 11.80 4.70
N ALA A 231 -12.46 11.53 4.88
CA ALA A 231 -13.18 10.55 4.09
C ALA A 231 -13.21 10.93 2.60
N MET A 232 -13.02 9.93 1.74
CA MET A 232 -13.33 10.03 0.32
C MET A 232 -14.70 9.38 0.11
N PRO A 233 -15.71 10.13 -0.36
CA PRO A 233 -17.02 9.56 -0.61
C PRO A 233 -16.95 8.38 -1.56
N ALA A 234 -17.81 7.38 -1.38
CA ALA A 234 -17.99 6.32 -2.37
C ALA A 234 -18.39 6.92 -3.71
N ALA A 235 -17.90 6.38 -4.82
CA ALA A 235 -18.38 6.77 -6.13
C ALA A 235 -19.90 6.57 -6.18
N GLY A 236 -20.65 7.61 -6.57
CA GLY A 236 -22.10 7.49 -6.76
C GLY A 236 -22.41 6.36 -7.74
N ARG A 237 -23.53 5.64 -7.56
CA ARG A 237 -24.00 4.63 -8.50
C ARG A 237 -24.19 5.29 -9.87
N HIS A 238 -23.22 5.12 -10.75
CA HIS A 238 -23.41 5.46 -12.15
C HIS A 238 -24.37 4.42 -12.74
N GLY A 239 -25.58 4.88 -13.07
CA GLY A 239 -26.50 4.12 -13.88
C GLY A 239 -25.79 3.71 -15.18
N THR A 240 -26.02 2.46 -15.59
CA THR A 240 -25.58 1.88 -16.87
C THR A 240 -26.07 2.75 -18.02
N GLY A 241 -25.27 3.71 -18.48
CA GLY A 241 -25.70 4.61 -19.56
C GLY A 241 -24.59 5.54 -20.01
N HIS A 242 -23.98 5.17 -21.13
CA HIS A 242 -23.32 6.01 -22.13
C HIS A 242 -22.14 6.88 -21.72
N HIS A 243 -21.06 6.70 -22.46
CA HIS A 243 -19.95 7.62 -22.63
C HIS A 243 -20.46 9.03 -22.99
N GLY A 244 -20.79 9.82 -21.99
CA GLY A 244 -21.13 11.21 -22.12
C GLY A 244 -20.01 12.05 -21.52
N THR A 245 -19.47 12.97 -22.30
CA THR A 245 -18.57 14.04 -21.88
C THR A 245 -19.25 14.98 -20.88
N GLY A 246 -19.58 14.50 -19.70
CA GLY A 246 -20.22 15.27 -18.64
C GLY A 246 -19.25 15.45 -17.47
N HIS A 247 -18.99 16.68 -17.11
CA HIS A 247 -18.22 17.12 -15.96
C HIS A 247 -18.59 16.33 -14.70
N HIS A 248 -17.61 15.59 -14.16
CA HIS A 248 -17.73 14.90 -12.88
C HIS A 248 -17.57 15.87 -11.71
N ASP A 249 -18.62 16.63 -11.39
CA ASP A 249 -18.67 17.47 -10.18
C ASP A 249 -19.05 16.71 -8.91
N ALA A 250 -19.19 15.40 -8.98
CA ALA A 250 -19.71 14.61 -7.87
C ALA A 250 -18.88 13.34 -7.64
N GLY A 251 -17.71 13.43 -7.05
CA GLY A 251 -17.26 12.15 -6.55
C GLY A 251 -15.78 11.85 -6.51
N GLY A 252 -15.00 12.62 -5.79
CA GLY A 252 -13.62 12.24 -5.57
C GLY A 252 -13.20 12.49 -4.13
N TRP A 253 -13.27 13.73 -3.73
CA TRP A 253 -12.82 14.20 -2.41
C TRP A 253 -13.92 15.02 -1.74
N ASP A 254 -14.13 14.82 -0.45
CA ASP A 254 -14.96 15.69 0.38
C ASP A 254 -14.15 16.94 0.74
N PHE A 255 -14.24 17.97 -0.13
CA PHE A 255 -13.47 19.20 0.07
C PHE A 255 -13.98 20.03 1.25
N GLU A 256 -15.24 19.94 1.62
CA GLU A 256 -15.76 20.63 2.80
C GLU A 256 -15.16 20.03 4.07
N ALA A 257 -15.16 18.71 4.18
CA ALA A 257 -14.50 18.02 5.29
C ALA A 257 -12.98 18.23 5.28
N MET A 258 -12.34 18.28 4.11
CA MET A 258 -10.89 18.49 4.00
C MET A 258 -10.50 19.91 4.43
N GLU A 259 -11.21 20.94 3.98
CA GLU A 259 -10.99 22.32 4.39
C GLU A 259 -11.25 22.50 5.90
N ALA A 260 -12.36 21.94 6.41
CA ALA A 260 -12.67 21.96 7.84
C ALA A 260 -11.55 21.28 8.65
N ALA A 261 -11.06 20.12 8.21
CA ALA A 261 -9.98 19.40 8.88
C ALA A 261 -8.67 20.22 8.86
N LEU A 262 -8.31 20.85 7.74
CA LEU A 262 -7.13 21.72 7.64
C LEU A 262 -7.22 22.90 8.60
N LEU A 263 -8.34 23.61 8.63
CA LEU A 263 -8.51 24.79 9.44
C LEU A 263 -8.63 24.49 10.94
N GLN A 264 -9.37 23.44 11.31
CA GLN A 264 -9.62 23.08 12.71
C GLN A 264 -8.48 22.29 13.34
N GLN A 265 -7.90 21.33 12.62
CA GLN A 265 -6.86 20.47 13.15
C GLN A 265 -5.45 21.07 13.01
N ARG A 266 -5.26 22.00 12.05
CA ARG A 266 -3.98 22.63 11.71
C ARG A 266 -2.84 21.60 11.67
N PRO A 267 -2.91 20.58 10.81
CA PRO A 267 -1.87 19.55 10.73
C PRO A 267 -0.56 20.19 10.25
N ALA A 268 0.58 19.65 10.67
CA ALA A 268 1.88 20.12 10.19
C ALA A 268 2.05 19.89 8.70
N MET A 269 1.48 18.78 8.20
CA MET A 269 1.45 18.45 6.77
C MET A 269 0.16 17.72 6.39
N ALA A 270 -0.18 17.79 5.10
CA ALA A 270 -1.21 16.97 4.47
C ALA A 270 -0.53 16.09 3.40
N TYR A 271 -0.67 14.77 3.51
CA TYR A 271 -0.22 13.81 2.50
C TYR A 271 -1.40 13.43 1.62
N VAL A 272 -1.30 13.68 0.32
CA VAL A 272 -2.36 13.45 -0.66
C VAL A 272 -1.83 12.80 -1.93
N VAL A 273 -2.67 11.97 -2.58
CA VAL A 273 -2.39 11.27 -3.83
C VAL A 273 -3.41 11.72 -4.90
N PRO A 274 -3.22 12.87 -5.55
CA PRO A 274 -4.22 13.45 -6.43
C PRO A 274 -4.28 12.78 -7.81
N ASP A 275 -3.25 12.05 -8.21
CA ASP A 275 -3.13 11.38 -9.50
C ASP A 275 -3.37 9.89 -9.34
N PHE A 276 -4.52 9.41 -9.84
CA PHE A 276 -4.89 7.98 -9.83
C PHE A 276 -4.74 7.35 -8.45
N HIS A 277 -5.40 7.97 -7.50
CA HIS A 277 -5.32 7.73 -6.06
C HIS A 277 -5.27 6.24 -5.69
N ASN A 278 -4.33 5.86 -4.84
CA ASN A 278 -4.25 4.50 -4.30
C ASN A 278 -5.01 4.39 -2.96
N PRO A 279 -6.14 3.62 -2.90
CA PRO A 279 -6.48 2.51 -3.79
C PRO A 279 -7.55 2.78 -4.86
N THR A 280 -8.18 3.97 -4.93
CA THR A 280 -9.41 4.20 -5.68
C THR A 280 -9.23 4.41 -7.19
N GLY A 281 -8.01 4.72 -7.65
CA GLY A 281 -7.74 5.03 -9.07
C GLY A 281 -8.29 6.37 -9.55
N ARG A 282 -8.83 7.21 -8.67
CA ARG A 282 -9.47 8.49 -9.01
C ARG A 282 -8.44 9.57 -9.32
N LEU A 283 -8.80 10.46 -10.24
CA LEU A 283 -8.02 11.65 -10.61
C LEU A 283 -8.66 12.91 -9.99
N MET A 284 -7.85 13.71 -9.27
CA MET A 284 -8.31 14.98 -8.72
C MET A 284 -8.33 16.06 -9.81
N PRO A 285 -9.50 16.67 -10.10
CA PRO A 285 -9.61 17.77 -11.08
C PRO A 285 -8.82 19.00 -10.67
N ASP A 286 -8.36 19.80 -11.65
CA ASP A 286 -7.56 21.01 -11.42
C ASP A 286 -8.24 22.04 -10.52
N ALA A 287 -9.57 22.19 -10.61
CA ALA A 287 -10.33 23.08 -9.73
C ALA A 287 -10.17 22.68 -8.25
N GLN A 288 -10.20 21.37 -7.98
CA GLN A 288 -10.01 20.82 -6.64
C GLN A 288 -8.55 20.94 -6.18
N ARG A 289 -7.56 20.76 -7.08
CA ARG A 289 -6.13 20.99 -6.77
C ARG A 289 -5.88 22.43 -6.34
N ARG A 290 -6.44 23.43 -7.04
CA ARG A 290 -6.34 24.85 -6.66
C ARG A 290 -6.97 25.11 -5.30
N ARG A 291 -8.15 24.53 -5.04
CA ARG A 291 -8.86 24.65 -3.76
C ARG A 291 -8.05 24.07 -2.60
N LEU A 292 -7.44 22.89 -2.80
CA LEU A 292 -6.58 22.22 -1.83
C LEU A 292 -5.36 23.08 -1.46
N VAL A 293 -4.65 23.61 -2.48
CA VAL A 293 -3.49 24.49 -2.28
C VAL A 293 -3.87 25.73 -1.46
N LYS A 294 -5.00 26.35 -1.81
CA LYS A 294 -5.50 27.54 -1.07
C LYS A 294 -5.81 27.22 0.39
N ALA A 295 -6.48 26.09 0.64
CA ALA A 295 -6.86 25.68 1.99
C ALA A 295 -5.63 25.30 2.85
N ALA A 296 -4.65 24.60 2.28
CA ALA A 296 -3.41 24.25 2.93
C ALA A 296 -2.60 25.53 3.32
N ALA A 297 -2.52 26.51 2.39
CA ALA A 297 -1.86 27.79 2.67
C ALA A 297 -2.56 28.55 3.80
N ALA A 298 -3.89 28.61 3.80
CA ALA A 298 -4.68 29.31 4.81
C ALA A 298 -4.53 28.70 6.21
N SER A 299 -4.30 27.39 6.30
CA SER A 299 -4.08 26.66 7.57
C SER A 299 -2.63 26.64 8.03
N GLY A 300 -1.68 27.07 7.19
CA GLY A 300 -0.25 26.94 7.44
C GLY A 300 0.27 25.49 7.33
N THR A 301 -0.48 24.60 6.66
CA THR A 301 -0.16 23.19 6.46
C THR A 301 0.75 23.02 5.25
N VAL A 302 1.83 22.27 5.37
CA VAL A 302 2.67 21.90 4.22
C VAL A 302 1.96 20.82 3.41
N LEU A 303 1.69 21.09 2.13
CA LEU A 303 1.09 20.13 1.23
C LEU A 303 2.16 19.22 0.64
N VAL A 304 2.06 17.92 0.89
CA VAL A 304 2.93 16.85 0.38
C VAL A 304 2.13 15.99 -0.57
N VAL A 305 2.53 16.01 -1.84
CA VAL A 305 1.81 15.37 -2.95
C VAL A 305 2.59 14.16 -3.43
N ASP A 306 1.98 13.01 -3.40
CA ASP A 306 2.53 11.79 -3.98
C ASP A 306 2.14 11.70 -5.46
N GLU A 307 3.12 11.84 -6.34
CA GLU A 307 2.98 11.82 -7.80
C GLU A 307 3.44 10.48 -8.41
N THR A 308 3.62 9.43 -7.61
CA THR A 308 4.19 8.15 -8.07
C THR A 308 3.35 7.44 -9.13
N LEU A 309 2.05 7.72 -9.20
CA LEU A 309 1.13 7.13 -10.17
C LEU A 309 0.81 8.06 -11.35
N ARG A 310 1.30 9.29 -11.36
CA ARG A 310 0.94 10.34 -12.32
C ARG A 310 1.10 9.92 -13.77
N GLU A 311 2.11 9.12 -14.09
CA GLU A 311 2.37 8.63 -15.46
C GLU A 311 1.38 7.56 -15.93
N LEU A 312 0.58 7.02 -15.02
CA LEU A 312 -0.32 5.89 -15.31
C LEU A 312 -1.72 6.37 -15.68
N ASN A 313 -1.79 7.36 -16.56
CA ASN A 313 -3.01 7.91 -17.12
C ASN A 313 -3.57 6.99 -18.20
N LEU A 314 -4.62 6.28 -17.89
CA LEU A 314 -5.20 5.31 -18.83
C LEU A 314 -6.17 5.94 -19.81
N ASP A 315 -6.94 6.94 -19.42
CA ASP A 315 -8.04 7.48 -20.22
C ASP A 315 -7.73 8.84 -20.85
N GLY A 316 -6.47 9.34 -20.70
CA GLY A 316 -6.00 10.54 -21.35
C GLY A 316 -6.48 11.86 -20.72
N ALA A 317 -7.17 11.82 -19.59
CA ALA A 317 -7.56 13.02 -18.86
C ALA A 317 -6.32 13.75 -18.33
N GLY A 318 -5.98 14.90 -18.92
CA GLY A 318 -4.86 15.71 -18.46
C GLY A 318 -5.07 16.25 -17.05
N SER A 319 -4.00 16.32 -16.26
CA SER A 319 -4.01 17.01 -14.98
C SER A 319 -2.78 17.88 -14.82
N THR A 320 -2.96 19.08 -14.29
CA THR A 320 -1.85 19.98 -13.97
C THR A 320 -1.19 19.52 -12.66
N PRO A 321 0.16 19.40 -12.58
CA PRO A 321 0.80 19.13 -11.31
C PRO A 321 0.37 20.10 -10.22
N VAL A 322 0.11 19.60 -9.01
CA VAL A 322 -0.32 20.47 -7.90
C VAL A 322 0.70 21.57 -7.62
N ALA A 323 1.99 21.27 -7.83
CA ALA A 323 3.08 22.21 -7.67
C ALA A 323 3.03 23.41 -8.65
N ALA A 324 2.28 23.33 -9.76
CA ALA A 324 2.05 24.46 -10.66
C ALA A 324 1.16 25.54 -10.04
N PHE A 325 0.37 25.18 -9.03
CA PHE A 325 -0.51 26.13 -8.33
C PHE A 325 0.14 26.80 -7.12
N SER A 326 1.29 26.29 -6.64
CA SER A 326 2.07 26.89 -5.56
C SER A 326 3.50 26.33 -5.48
N PRO A 327 4.53 27.18 -5.39
CA PRO A 327 5.90 26.75 -5.18
C PRO A 327 6.15 26.11 -3.80
N ALA A 328 5.23 26.29 -2.84
CA ALA A 328 5.33 25.73 -1.50
C ALA A 328 4.95 24.25 -1.41
N VAL A 329 4.41 23.68 -2.48
CA VAL A 329 4.08 22.25 -2.56
C VAL A 329 5.33 21.40 -2.58
N VAL A 330 5.34 20.35 -1.77
CA VAL A 330 6.36 19.29 -1.77
C VAL A 330 5.83 18.12 -2.60
N SER A 331 6.48 17.80 -3.73
CA SER A 331 6.12 16.65 -4.56
C SER A 331 7.06 15.48 -4.30
N LEU A 332 6.49 14.26 -4.20
CA LEU A 332 7.21 13.00 -4.09
C LEU A 332 7.05 12.23 -5.40
N GLY A 333 8.14 11.95 -6.08
CA GLY A 333 8.15 11.21 -7.33
C GLY A 333 8.95 9.91 -7.25
N SER A 334 8.72 9.00 -8.20
CA SER A 334 9.47 7.74 -8.28
C SER A 334 9.35 7.09 -9.66
N LEU A 335 10.39 6.36 -10.07
CA LEU A 335 10.37 5.51 -11.26
C LEU A 335 9.75 4.12 -11.00
N SER A 336 9.36 3.82 -9.76
CA SER A 336 8.91 2.48 -9.36
C SER A 336 7.66 2.00 -10.07
N LYS A 337 6.77 2.90 -10.49
CA LYS A 337 5.49 2.55 -11.13
C LYS A 337 5.54 2.73 -12.65
N SER A 338 6.22 3.77 -13.12
CA SER A 338 6.39 4.03 -14.55
C SER A 338 7.39 3.07 -15.22
N HIS A 339 8.47 2.67 -14.54
CA HIS A 339 9.53 1.83 -15.08
C HIS A 339 9.65 0.49 -14.35
N TRP A 340 10.21 0.49 -13.14
CA TRP A 340 10.44 -0.74 -12.37
C TRP A 340 10.70 -0.42 -10.90
N ALA A 341 10.04 -1.15 -10.02
CA ALA A 341 10.20 -0.97 -8.58
C ALA A 341 11.63 -1.29 -8.08
N GLY A 342 12.34 -2.18 -8.78
CA GLY A 342 13.72 -2.57 -8.46
C GLY A 342 14.77 -1.47 -8.65
N LEU A 343 14.48 -0.40 -9.40
CA LEU A 343 15.38 0.75 -9.56
C LEU A 343 15.62 1.50 -8.25
N ARG A 344 14.70 1.42 -7.31
CA ARG A 344 14.79 2.10 -6.01
C ARG A 344 15.15 3.59 -6.12
N THR A 345 14.71 4.25 -7.19
CA THR A 345 14.93 5.68 -7.43
C THR A 345 13.64 6.47 -7.29
N GLY A 346 13.71 7.52 -6.49
CA GLY A 346 12.66 8.51 -6.31
C GLY A 346 13.26 9.86 -5.99
N TRP A 347 12.43 10.85 -5.73
CA TRP A 347 12.87 12.22 -5.44
C TRP A 347 11.85 13.00 -4.62
N ILE A 348 12.34 14.08 -4.01
CA ILE A 348 11.54 15.17 -3.45
C ILE A 348 11.79 16.39 -4.32
N ARG A 349 10.73 17.05 -4.77
CA ARG A 349 10.76 18.41 -5.34
C ARG A 349 10.14 19.36 -4.32
N ALA A 350 10.87 20.41 -3.93
CA ALA A 350 10.43 21.43 -3.00
C ALA A 350 11.17 22.74 -3.21
N SER A 351 10.89 23.76 -2.40
CA SER A 351 11.74 24.97 -2.36
C SER A 351 13.17 24.63 -1.92
N GLU A 352 14.16 25.37 -2.39
CA GLU A 352 15.58 25.13 -2.06
C GLU A 352 15.82 25.10 -0.54
N ALA A 353 15.17 26.00 0.19
CA ALA A 353 15.26 26.03 1.66
C ALA A 353 14.76 24.74 2.31
N LEU A 354 13.69 24.12 1.78
CA LEU A 354 13.21 22.82 2.26
C LEU A 354 14.14 21.69 1.83
N ILE A 355 14.67 21.73 0.61
CA ILE A 355 15.64 20.72 0.13
C ILE A 355 16.85 20.66 1.05
N GLN A 356 17.41 21.81 1.46
CA GLN A 356 18.54 21.85 2.41
C GLN A 356 18.19 21.22 3.76
N ARG A 357 16.97 21.48 4.27
CA ARG A 357 16.49 20.86 5.52
C ARG A 357 16.29 19.35 5.38
N PHE A 358 15.76 18.89 4.23
CA PHE A 358 15.59 17.47 3.94
C PHE A 358 16.93 16.76 3.78
N ALA A 359 17.89 17.38 3.11
CA ALA A 359 19.25 16.86 2.99
C ALA A 359 19.94 16.71 4.35
N ALA A 360 19.80 17.70 5.23
CA ALA A 360 20.32 17.63 6.60
C ALA A 360 19.67 16.50 7.42
N ALA A 361 18.34 16.30 7.28
CA ALA A 361 17.64 15.20 7.96
C ALA A 361 18.04 13.84 7.41
N ARG A 362 18.33 13.74 6.10
CA ARG A 362 18.75 12.52 5.42
C ARG A 362 20.04 11.95 5.99
N THR A 363 21.01 12.76 6.38
CA THR A 363 22.33 12.29 6.87
C THR A 363 22.24 11.31 8.04
N THR A 364 21.10 11.25 8.71
CA THR A 364 20.83 10.29 9.80
C THR A 364 20.18 8.98 9.30
N LEU A 365 19.86 8.89 8.01
CA LEU A 365 19.24 7.72 7.38
C LEU A 365 20.22 7.03 6.42
N ASP A 366 20.79 7.81 5.51
CA ASP A 366 21.85 7.39 4.58
C ASP A 366 22.73 8.59 4.18
N LEU A 367 23.81 8.33 3.44
CA LEU A 367 24.74 9.36 2.95
C LEU A 367 24.56 9.69 1.47
N GLY A 368 23.57 9.10 0.81
CA GLY A 368 23.29 9.23 -0.61
C GLY A 368 22.77 7.91 -1.20
N GLY A 369 22.22 7.96 -2.41
CA GLY A 369 21.81 6.78 -3.16
C GLY A 369 22.96 6.22 -4.01
N PRO A 370 22.84 4.96 -4.51
CA PRO A 370 23.84 4.35 -5.38
C PRO A 370 23.98 5.14 -6.70
N VAL A 371 25.22 5.40 -7.10
CA VAL A 371 25.54 6.32 -8.20
C VAL A 371 25.13 5.76 -9.56
N VAL A 372 25.37 4.47 -9.82
CA VAL A 372 25.07 3.83 -11.10
C VAL A 372 23.57 3.83 -11.38
N GLU A 373 22.77 3.51 -10.38
CA GLU A 373 21.31 3.54 -10.47
C GLU A 373 20.78 4.94 -10.72
N GLN A 374 21.41 5.97 -10.13
CA GLN A 374 21.04 7.35 -10.37
C GLN A 374 21.40 7.81 -11.78
N LEU A 375 22.56 7.42 -12.33
CA LEU A 375 22.92 7.69 -13.73
C LEU A 375 21.93 7.01 -14.68
N ALA A 376 21.63 5.72 -14.46
CA ALA A 376 20.63 5.01 -15.24
C ALA A 376 19.24 5.69 -15.14
N ALA A 377 18.86 6.13 -13.93
CA ALA A 377 17.62 6.86 -13.71
C ALA A 377 17.56 8.19 -14.46
N ALA A 378 18.67 8.90 -14.62
CA ALA A 378 18.73 10.12 -15.44
C ALA A 378 18.30 9.86 -16.89
N HIS A 379 18.83 8.79 -17.51
CA HIS A 379 18.41 8.35 -18.84
C HIS A 379 16.94 7.95 -18.90
N LEU A 380 16.45 7.22 -17.88
CA LEU A 380 15.05 6.81 -17.83
C LEU A 380 14.09 7.99 -17.66
N VAL A 381 14.46 9.00 -16.88
CA VAL A 381 13.66 10.24 -16.73
C VAL A 381 13.64 11.02 -18.03
N ALA A 382 14.78 11.16 -18.73
CA ALA A 382 14.86 11.85 -20.01
C ALA A 382 14.04 11.15 -21.11
N ALA A 383 14.00 9.81 -21.10
CA ALA A 383 13.23 8.98 -22.05
C ALA A 383 11.88 8.50 -21.50
N MET A 384 11.30 9.17 -20.49
CA MET A 384 10.14 8.67 -19.75
C MET A 384 8.92 8.40 -20.63
N THR A 385 8.74 9.12 -21.71
CA THR A 385 7.61 8.94 -22.64
C THR A 385 7.75 7.74 -23.56
N GLU A 386 8.93 7.15 -23.70
CA GLU A 386 9.20 6.07 -24.67
C GLU A 386 8.50 4.75 -24.30
N PRO A 387 8.62 4.20 -23.07
CA PRO A 387 7.99 2.92 -22.70
C PRO A 387 6.50 3.04 -22.33
N LEU A 388 6.01 4.25 -22.05
CA LEU A 388 4.67 4.46 -21.51
C LEU A 388 3.52 4.02 -22.42
N PRO A 389 3.50 4.31 -23.75
CA PRO A 389 2.36 3.96 -24.59
C PRO A 389 2.02 2.47 -24.59
N ALA A 390 3.02 1.61 -24.76
CA ALA A 390 2.80 0.15 -24.73
C ALA A 390 2.36 -0.33 -23.35
N ARG A 391 2.95 0.20 -22.28
CA ARG A 391 2.59 -0.11 -20.90
C ARG A 391 1.15 0.32 -20.57
N LEU A 392 0.75 1.51 -20.97
CA LEU A 392 -0.61 2.01 -20.77
C LEU A 392 -1.63 1.22 -21.59
N ALA A 393 -1.28 0.79 -22.82
CA ALA A 393 -2.15 -0.07 -23.63
C ALA A 393 -2.40 -1.42 -22.93
N ALA A 394 -1.36 -2.09 -22.45
CA ALA A 394 -1.50 -3.33 -21.70
C ALA A 394 -2.32 -3.15 -20.40
N LEU A 395 -2.11 -2.05 -19.68
CA LEU A 395 -2.89 -1.76 -18.46
C LEU A 395 -4.38 -1.50 -18.76
N ARG A 396 -4.71 -0.85 -19.89
CA ARG A 396 -6.11 -0.68 -20.32
C ARG A 396 -6.77 -2.01 -20.61
N GLU A 397 -6.08 -2.89 -21.34
CA GLU A 397 -6.54 -4.25 -21.62
C GLU A 397 -6.78 -5.04 -20.32
N ASN A 398 -5.79 -5.05 -19.42
CA ASN A 398 -5.88 -5.75 -18.14
C ASN A 398 -7.02 -5.19 -17.26
N ARG A 399 -7.19 -3.84 -17.20
CA ARG A 399 -8.29 -3.20 -16.48
C ARG A 399 -9.64 -3.66 -17.02
N SER A 400 -9.82 -3.63 -18.34
CA SER A 400 -11.06 -4.07 -18.98
C SER A 400 -11.35 -5.54 -18.70
N ALA A 401 -10.35 -6.40 -18.86
CA ALA A 401 -10.48 -7.83 -18.56
C ALA A 401 -10.87 -8.09 -17.11
N LEU A 402 -10.21 -7.42 -16.15
CA LEU A 402 -10.55 -7.57 -14.72
C LEU A 402 -12.00 -7.15 -14.43
N LEU A 403 -12.45 -6.01 -14.96
CA LEU A 403 -13.81 -5.52 -14.73
C LEU A 403 -14.87 -6.43 -15.34
N GLU A 404 -14.63 -7.00 -16.54
CA GLU A 404 -15.50 -7.96 -17.19
C GLU A 404 -15.58 -9.27 -16.38
N LEU A 405 -14.44 -9.81 -15.96
CA LEU A 405 -14.35 -11.03 -15.16
C LEU A 405 -15.05 -10.88 -13.80
N LEU A 406 -14.90 -9.73 -13.14
CA LEU A 406 -15.61 -9.45 -11.89
C LEU A 406 -17.11 -9.42 -12.10
N ARG A 407 -17.60 -8.78 -13.17
CA ARG A 407 -19.02 -8.73 -13.50
C ARG A 407 -19.59 -10.11 -13.80
N GLU A 408 -18.84 -10.97 -14.47
CA GLU A 408 -19.27 -12.32 -14.83
C GLU A 408 -19.28 -13.28 -13.64
N HIS A 409 -18.18 -13.32 -12.88
CA HIS A 409 -17.97 -14.34 -11.85
C HIS A 409 -18.33 -13.89 -10.43
N LEU A 410 -18.37 -12.59 -10.17
CA LEU A 410 -18.64 -11.98 -8.86
C LEU A 410 -19.65 -10.82 -8.97
N PRO A 411 -20.86 -11.07 -9.51
CA PRO A 411 -21.84 -10.02 -9.87
C PRO A 411 -22.36 -9.23 -8.66
N GLY A 412 -22.16 -9.73 -7.43
CA GLY A 412 -22.47 -9.00 -6.19
C GLY A 412 -21.38 -8.03 -5.73
N TRP A 413 -20.24 -7.98 -6.42
CA TRP A 413 -19.16 -7.05 -6.13
C TRP A 413 -19.34 -5.76 -6.93
N GLU A 414 -19.04 -4.61 -6.33
CA GLU A 414 -19.21 -3.30 -6.95
C GLU A 414 -17.82 -2.65 -7.17
N PRO A 415 -17.13 -2.93 -8.30
CA PRO A 415 -15.85 -2.31 -8.60
C PRO A 415 -16.05 -0.83 -8.99
N GLU A 416 -15.25 0.07 -8.42
CA GLU A 416 -15.12 1.44 -8.91
C GLU A 416 -14.28 1.45 -10.19
N TYR A 417 -14.73 2.19 -11.22
CA TYR A 417 -13.95 2.34 -12.45
C TYR A 417 -12.78 3.31 -12.19
N PRO A 418 -11.51 2.87 -12.31
CA PRO A 418 -10.38 3.75 -12.07
C PRO A 418 -10.03 4.56 -13.34
N ASP A 419 -9.82 5.88 -13.19
CA ASP A 419 -9.37 6.75 -14.29
C ASP A 419 -7.93 6.41 -14.75
N GLY A 420 -7.18 5.76 -13.86
CA GLY A 420 -5.80 5.34 -14.11
C GLY A 420 -5.20 4.56 -12.94
N GLY A 421 -3.88 4.53 -12.86
CA GLY A 421 -3.16 3.80 -11.83
C GLY A 421 -3.05 2.31 -12.11
N LEU A 422 -3.12 1.48 -11.07
CA LEU A 422 -2.80 0.04 -11.14
C LEU A 422 -3.84 -0.88 -10.51
N SER A 423 -4.91 -0.35 -9.92
CA SER A 423 -5.86 -1.17 -9.16
C SER A 423 -7.28 -0.65 -9.22
N VAL A 424 -8.22 -1.57 -9.03
CA VAL A 424 -9.64 -1.34 -8.81
C VAL A 424 -9.91 -1.38 -7.32
N TRP A 425 -10.65 -0.40 -6.80
CA TRP A 425 -11.22 -0.41 -5.47
C TRP A 425 -12.62 -1.00 -5.53
N CYS A 426 -12.79 -2.18 -4.93
CA CYS A 426 -14.00 -2.98 -5.10
C CYS A 426 -14.75 -3.06 -3.78
N ARG A 427 -16.04 -2.66 -3.78
CA ARG A 427 -16.94 -2.86 -2.66
C ARG A 427 -17.50 -4.28 -2.69
N LEU A 428 -17.40 -4.96 -1.56
CA LEU A 428 -17.89 -6.33 -1.35
C LEU A 428 -19.35 -6.32 -0.88
N PRO A 429 -20.11 -7.39 -1.12
CA PRO A 429 -21.50 -7.51 -0.65
C PRO A 429 -21.62 -7.56 0.88
N ALA A 430 -20.55 -7.88 1.58
CA ALA A 430 -20.49 -7.98 3.04
C ALA A 430 -19.11 -7.55 3.55
N PRO A 431 -18.93 -7.21 4.84
CA PRO A 431 -17.66 -6.86 5.44
C PRO A 431 -16.80 -8.11 5.68
N ILE A 432 -16.22 -8.67 4.62
CA ILE A 432 -15.47 -9.94 4.61
C ILE A 432 -14.04 -9.83 4.07
N SER A 433 -13.53 -8.63 3.86
CA SER A 433 -12.24 -8.41 3.21
C SER A 433 -11.07 -9.09 3.95
N THR A 434 -11.02 -8.98 5.27
CA THR A 434 -10.00 -9.65 6.09
C THR A 434 -10.18 -11.17 6.03
N ALA A 435 -11.41 -11.67 6.10
CA ALA A 435 -11.69 -13.10 5.99
C ALA A 435 -11.28 -13.67 4.62
N LEU A 436 -11.54 -12.92 3.52
CA LEU A 436 -11.07 -13.27 2.19
C LEU A 436 -9.54 -13.35 2.14
N ALA A 437 -8.83 -12.35 2.69
CA ALA A 437 -7.37 -12.36 2.72
C ALA A 437 -6.78 -13.52 3.53
N VAL A 438 -7.52 -14.02 4.54
CA VAL A 438 -7.13 -15.19 5.34
C VAL A 438 -7.23 -16.48 4.54
N VAL A 439 -8.30 -16.67 3.77
CA VAL A 439 -8.54 -17.92 3.02
C VAL A 439 -7.91 -17.91 1.62
N ALA A 440 -7.53 -16.76 1.11
CA ALA A 440 -6.99 -16.58 -0.22
C ALA A 440 -5.75 -17.46 -0.54
N PRO A 441 -4.76 -17.63 0.36
CA PRO A 441 -3.62 -18.49 0.12
C PRO A 441 -3.99 -19.96 -0.15
N ASP A 442 -5.07 -20.44 0.45
CA ASP A 442 -5.55 -21.82 0.28
C ASP A 442 -6.11 -22.09 -1.14
N VAL A 443 -6.38 -21.04 -1.90
CA VAL A 443 -6.85 -21.09 -3.29
C VAL A 443 -5.85 -20.50 -4.28
N GLY A 444 -4.59 -20.32 -3.85
CA GLY A 444 -3.47 -19.93 -4.72
C GLY A 444 -3.39 -18.43 -5.01
N ILE A 445 -3.98 -17.56 -4.20
CA ILE A 445 -3.88 -16.10 -4.36
C ILE A 445 -3.50 -15.40 -3.05
N ARG A 446 -2.91 -14.20 -3.14
CA ARG A 446 -2.62 -13.32 -2.01
C ARG A 446 -3.31 -11.98 -2.19
N LEU A 447 -3.97 -11.47 -1.14
CA LEU A 447 -4.79 -10.26 -1.18
C LEU A 447 -4.31 -9.21 -0.18
N ALA A 448 -4.57 -7.93 -0.51
CA ALA A 448 -4.47 -6.83 0.43
C ALA A 448 -5.89 -6.45 0.90
N ALA A 449 -6.22 -6.79 2.15
CA ALA A 449 -7.52 -6.47 2.75
C ALA A 449 -7.75 -4.96 2.87
N GLY A 450 -9.02 -4.54 2.72
CA GLY A 450 -9.43 -3.14 2.79
C GLY A 450 -8.99 -2.39 4.05
N PRO A 451 -9.04 -3.00 5.27
CA PRO A 451 -8.58 -2.35 6.50
C PRO A 451 -7.13 -1.87 6.49
N ARG A 452 -6.28 -2.43 5.66
CA ARG A 452 -4.90 -1.94 5.47
C ARG A 452 -4.83 -0.51 4.90
N PHE A 453 -5.84 -0.11 4.14
CA PHE A 453 -5.94 1.22 3.51
C PHE A 453 -6.63 2.25 4.41
N GLY A 454 -7.03 1.86 5.61
CA GLY A 454 -7.78 2.68 6.54
C GLY A 454 -7.09 2.97 7.87
N VAL A 455 -7.65 3.94 8.58
CA VAL A 455 -7.33 4.22 9.99
C VAL A 455 -8.38 3.55 10.86
N GLY A 456 -7.95 2.83 11.90
CA GLY A 456 -8.86 2.23 12.87
C GLY A 456 -9.67 1.03 12.36
N GLY A 457 -9.17 0.27 11.36
CA GLY A 457 -9.85 -0.94 10.87
C GLY A 457 -11.02 -0.67 9.92
N ALA A 458 -11.12 0.54 9.36
CA ALA A 458 -12.13 0.87 8.35
C ALA A 458 -11.95 0.06 7.06
N PHE A 459 -12.99 0.03 6.22
CA PHE A 459 -12.99 -0.60 4.88
C PHE A 459 -13.00 -2.13 4.85
N GLU A 460 -13.54 -2.78 5.87
CA GLU A 460 -13.74 -4.24 5.87
C GLU A 460 -14.65 -4.71 4.71
N GLN A 461 -15.48 -3.81 4.18
CA GLN A 461 -16.34 -4.05 3.02
C GLN A 461 -15.68 -3.67 1.69
N TYR A 462 -14.36 -3.54 1.65
CA TYR A 462 -13.63 -3.19 0.43
C TYR A 462 -12.41 -4.07 0.22
N LEU A 463 -12.02 -4.24 -1.05
CA LEU A 463 -10.82 -4.96 -1.46
C LEU A 463 -10.12 -4.18 -2.59
N ARG A 464 -8.80 -4.07 -2.52
CA ARG A 464 -8.02 -3.56 -3.65
C ARG A 464 -7.59 -4.71 -4.56
N LEU A 465 -7.94 -4.63 -5.83
CA LEU A 465 -7.59 -5.61 -6.87
C LEU A 465 -6.68 -4.95 -7.90
N PRO A 466 -5.40 -5.30 -7.98
CA PRO A 466 -4.51 -4.81 -9.03
C PRO A 466 -4.84 -5.45 -10.37
N PHE A 467 -4.74 -4.66 -11.46
CA PHE A 467 -4.81 -5.14 -12.85
C PHE A 467 -3.44 -5.17 -13.52
N THR A 468 -2.41 -5.55 -12.74
CA THR A 468 -1.01 -5.61 -13.19
C THR A 468 -0.62 -6.94 -13.82
N LEU A 469 -1.49 -7.95 -13.70
CA LEU A 469 -1.30 -9.28 -14.27
C LEU A 469 -1.91 -9.35 -15.68
N PRO A 470 -1.39 -10.21 -16.58
CA PRO A 470 -1.99 -10.48 -17.89
C PRO A 470 -3.42 -11.03 -17.76
N PRO A 471 -4.29 -10.87 -18.79
CA PRO A 471 -5.69 -11.30 -18.74
C PRO A 471 -5.90 -12.76 -18.31
N ALA A 472 -5.11 -13.70 -18.82
CA ALA A 472 -5.21 -15.13 -18.44
C ALA A 472 -4.91 -15.39 -16.94
N GLN A 473 -3.99 -14.63 -16.35
CA GLN A 473 -3.71 -14.71 -14.91
C GLN A 473 -4.78 -14.00 -14.09
N LEU A 474 -5.36 -12.91 -14.60
CA LEU A 474 -6.50 -12.24 -13.98
C LEU A 474 -7.73 -13.14 -13.94
N GLU A 475 -8.00 -13.91 -15.01
CA GLU A 475 -9.07 -14.92 -15.03
C GLU A 475 -8.85 -15.97 -13.94
N THR A 476 -7.65 -16.55 -13.87
CA THR A 476 -7.29 -17.50 -12.81
C THR A 476 -7.48 -16.90 -11.43
N ALA A 477 -7.07 -15.65 -11.23
CA ALA A 477 -7.19 -14.94 -9.96
C ALA A 477 -8.65 -14.67 -9.58
N VAL A 478 -9.51 -14.28 -10.52
CA VAL A 478 -10.94 -14.03 -10.26
C VAL A 478 -11.70 -15.31 -9.96
N LEU A 479 -11.39 -16.42 -10.65
CA LEU A 479 -11.94 -17.73 -10.32
C LEU A 479 -11.52 -18.20 -8.92
N ALA A 480 -10.28 -17.94 -8.52
CA ALA A 480 -9.81 -18.21 -7.17
C ALA A 480 -10.51 -17.31 -6.13
N LEU A 481 -10.75 -16.02 -6.43
CA LEU A 481 -11.56 -15.13 -5.57
C LEU A 481 -12.99 -15.68 -5.38
N ARG A 482 -13.61 -16.17 -6.44
CA ARG A 482 -14.92 -16.84 -6.39
C ARG A 482 -14.87 -18.04 -5.45
N ALA A 483 -13.88 -18.92 -5.61
CA ALA A 483 -13.70 -20.08 -4.75
C ALA A 483 -13.47 -19.70 -3.28
N ALA A 484 -12.71 -18.63 -3.01
CA ALA A 484 -12.51 -18.09 -1.66
C ALA A 484 -13.83 -17.60 -1.06
N GLN A 485 -14.64 -16.87 -1.83
CA GLN A 485 -15.96 -16.40 -1.39
C GLN A 485 -16.90 -17.59 -1.09
N ASP A 486 -17.01 -18.55 -2.00
CA ASP A 486 -17.83 -19.75 -1.84
C ASP A 486 -17.43 -20.54 -0.56
N ARG A 487 -16.12 -20.59 -0.26
CA ARG A 487 -15.61 -21.21 0.96
C ARG A 487 -16.06 -20.46 2.21
N LEU A 488 -16.00 -19.13 2.21
CA LEU A 488 -16.51 -18.32 3.32
C LEU A 488 -18.03 -18.48 3.47
N GLU A 489 -18.78 -18.66 2.37
CA GLU A 489 -20.22 -18.90 2.40
C GLU A 489 -20.59 -20.21 3.05
N ARG A 490 -19.79 -21.22 2.86
CA ARG A 490 -19.93 -22.52 3.51
C ARG A 490 -19.39 -22.58 4.94
N SER A 491 -18.64 -21.54 5.36
CA SER A 491 -17.98 -21.51 6.68
C SER A 491 -18.37 -20.24 7.47
N PRO A 492 -19.59 -20.20 8.04
CA PRO A 492 -20.11 -18.99 8.71
C PRO A 492 -19.24 -18.50 9.89
N HIS A 493 -18.46 -19.40 10.53
CA HIS A 493 -17.53 -19.05 11.59
C HIS A 493 -16.39 -18.13 11.13
N LEU A 494 -15.97 -18.24 9.86
CA LEU A 494 -14.97 -17.35 9.25
C LEU A 494 -15.54 -15.98 8.85
N ARG A 495 -16.88 -15.89 8.71
CA ARG A 495 -17.58 -14.64 8.39
C ARG A 495 -17.87 -13.77 9.62
N ARG A 496 -17.80 -14.31 10.82
CA ARG A 496 -18.00 -13.54 12.06
C ARG A 496 -16.83 -12.59 12.27
N THR A 497 -16.67 -11.66 11.34
CA THR A 497 -15.97 -10.44 11.59
C THR A 497 -16.71 -9.65 12.66
N LEU A 498 -15.97 -9.18 13.60
CA LEU A 498 -16.21 -8.29 14.73
C LEU A 498 -17.44 -7.39 14.58
N PRO A 499 -18.16 -7.14 15.68
CA PRO A 499 -18.95 -5.92 15.74
C PRO A 499 -18.01 -4.76 15.37
N ALA A 500 -18.48 -3.90 14.47
CA ALA A 500 -17.80 -2.65 14.18
C ALA A 500 -17.33 -2.04 15.51
N PRO A 501 -16.08 -1.55 15.62
CA PRO A 501 -15.66 -0.84 16.81
C PRO A 501 -16.77 0.17 17.13
N PRO A 502 -17.14 0.35 18.41
CA PRO A 502 -18.18 1.32 18.75
C PRO A 502 -17.79 2.62 18.06
N ALA A 503 -18.75 3.22 17.36
CA ALA A 503 -18.56 4.48 16.67
C ALA A 503 -18.01 5.45 17.73
N THR A 504 -16.71 5.60 17.76
CA THR A 504 -16.07 6.63 18.57
C THR A 504 -16.54 7.91 17.90
N ALA A 505 -17.47 8.59 18.53
CA ALA A 505 -17.97 9.85 18.10
C ALA A 505 -16.76 10.72 17.75
N ILE A 506 -16.64 11.07 16.47
CA ILE A 506 -15.74 12.09 16.00
C ILE A 506 -16.42 13.38 16.43
N ALA A 507 -16.00 13.91 17.60
CA ALA A 507 -16.30 15.26 18.02
C ALA A 507 -15.22 16.18 17.46
#